data_4ca3488ef2439657bb31cb692513341d
#
_entry.id   4ca3488ef2439657bb31cb692513341d
#
_cell.length_a   1.000
_cell.length_b   1.000
_cell.length_c   1.000
_cell.angle_alpha   90.00
_cell.angle_beta   90.00
_cell.angle_gamma   90.00
#
_symmetry.space_group_name_H-M   'P 1'
#
loop_
_entity.id
_entity.type
_entity.pdbx_description
1 polymer ?
#
loop_
_entity_poly.entity_id
_entity_poly.type
_entity_poly.pdbx_seq_one_letter_code
_entity_poly.pdbx_strand_id
1 'polypeptide(L)'
;MNSILTSVKKLLGIAEECTDFDADIIMYINMALFALMQMGVGPGEGYAISGKENEWTEFIADPVKVEAVKAYVAVKVRLLGFDPPQSSTTMEALKNTASEMEWRLNVEHDNTWDGQ
;
A
#
# COMPACT_ATOMS: atom_id res chain seq x y z
N MET A 1 -4.44 14.24 5.99
CA MET A 1 -5.03 13.09 6.64
C MET A 1 -4.11 11.92 6.64
N ASN A 2 -3.91 11.36 7.80
CA ASN A 2 -2.98 10.27 7.97
C ASN A 2 -3.64 8.90 7.99
N SER A 3 -4.97 8.83 7.84
CA SER A 3 -5.70 7.57 7.84
C SER A 3 -5.31 6.73 6.63
N ILE A 4 -4.92 5.48 6.89
CA ILE A 4 -4.53 4.57 5.80
C ILE A 4 -5.73 4.31 4.90
N LEU A 5 -6.86 3.94 5.48
CA LEU A 5 -8.06 3.63 4.69
C LEU A 5 -8.52 4.84 3.88
N THR A 6 -8.61 6.00 4.52
CA THR A 6 -9.10 7.20 3.84
C THR A 6 -8.17 7.60 2.70
N SER A 7 -6.85 7.52 2.92
CA SER A 7 -5.87 7.87 1.89
C SER A 7 -5.99 6.95 0.68
N VAL A 8 -6.11 5.65 0.91
CA VAL A 8 -6.19 4.68 -0.19
C VAL A 8 -7.49 4.88 -0.95
N LYS A 9 -8.61 5.10 -0.24
CA LYS A 9 -9.88 5.38 -0.91
C LYS A 9 -9.77 6.59 -1.81
N LYS A 10 -9.10 7.64 -1.35
CA LYS A 10 -8.92 8.85 -2.15
C LYS A 10 -8.12 8.55 -3.42
N LEU A 11 -7.06 7.77 -3.29
CA LEU A 11 -6.25 7.41 -4.44
C LEU A 11 -6.99 6.51 -5.42
N LEU A 12 -7.97 5.76 -4.93
CA LEU A 12 -8.81 4.91 -5.79
C LEU A 12 -10.00 5.67 -6.37
N GLY A 13 -10.19 6.92 -5.99
CA GLY A 13 -11.31 7.71 -6.48
C GLY A 13 -12.61 7.46 -5.76
N ILE A 14 -12.54 6.95 -4.53
CA ILE A 14 -13.74 6.65 -3.74
C ILE A 14 -13.94 7.74 -2.71
N ALA A 15 -15.18 8.26 -2.62
CA ALA A 15 -15.51 9.27 -1.63
C ALA A 15 -15.39 8.69 -0.22
N GLU A 16 -14.94 9.53 0.70
CA GLU A 16 -14.72 9.08 2.08
C GLU A 16 -16.00 8.57 2.71
N GLU A 17 -17.12 9.20 2.41
CA GLU A 17 -18.40 8.82 3.01
C GLU A 17 -19.01 7.57 2.38
N CYS A 18 -18.44 7.08 1.28
CA CYS A 18 -18.89 5.82 0.68
C CYS A 18 -18.23 4.66 1.41
N THR A 19 -19.01 3.94 2.21
CA THR A 19 -18.47 2.87 3.05
C THR A 19 -18.81 1.48 2.54
N ASP A 20 -19.47 1.38 1.38
CA ASP A 20 -19.96 0.09 0.87
C ASP A 20 -18.84 -0.90 0.63
N PHE A 21 -17.65 -0.42 0.29
CA PHE A 21 -16.52 -1.30 -0.06
C PHE A 21 -15.43 -1.31 1.00
N ASP A 22 -15.66 -0.69 2.17
CA ASP A 22 -14.62 -0.54 3.16
C ASP A 22 -14.04 -1.88 3.62
N ALA A 23 -14.90 -2.86 3.85
CA ALA A 23 -14.42 -4.16 4.32
C ALA A 23 -13.48 -4.82 3.31
N ASP A 24 -13.85 -4.76 2.03
CA ASP A 24 -13.02 -5.33 0.98
C ASP A 24 -11.72 -4.57 0.83
N ILE A 25 -11.80 -3.23 0.88
CA ILE A 25 -10.60 -2.40 0.74
C ILE A 25 -9.65 -2.65 1.90
N ILE A 26 -10.17 -2.77 3.12
CA ILE A 26 -9.35 -3.07 4.29
C ILE A 26 -8.61 -4.39 4.09
N MET A 27 -9.30 -5.39 3.59
CA MET A 27 -8.67 -6.69 3.34
C MET A 27 -7.52 -6.57 2.33
N TYR A 28 -7.76 -5.86 1.23
CA TYR A 28 -6.72 -5.68 0.22
C TYR A 28 -5.56 -4.84 0.74
N ILE A 29 -5.85 -3.81 1.54
CA ILE A 29 -4.80 -3.00 2.15
C ILE A 29 -3.92 -3.88 3.04
N ASN A 30 -4.54 -4.71 3.87
CA ASN A 30 -3.78 -5.56 4.77
C ASN A 30 -2.91 -6.57 4.01
N MET A 31 -3.40 -7.05 2.87
CA MET A 31 -2.58 -7.93 2.02
C MET A 31 -1.38 -7.18 1.47
N ALA A 32 -1.56 -5.92 1.05
CA ALA A 32 -0.45 -5.11 0.55
C ALA A 32 0.56 -4.81 1.66
N LEU A 33 0.07 -4.48 2.85
CA LEU A 33 0.94 -4.20 3.98
C LEU A 33 1.73 -5.45 4.38
N PHE A 34 1.09 -6.61 4.31
CA PHE A 34 1.77 -7.86 4.61
C PHE A 34 2.92 -8.11 3.62
N ALA A 35 2.68 -7.84 2.34
CA ALA A 35 3.72 -7.99 1.33
C ALA A 35 4.90 -7.05 1.63
N LEU A 36 4.60 -5.82 2.04
CA LEU A 36 5.65 -4.87 2.41
C LEU A 36 6.45 -5.36 3.61
N MET A 37 5.78 -5.89 4.61
CA MET A 37 6.47 -6.38 5.80
C MET A 37 7.36 -7.57 5.47
N GLN A 38 6.97 -8.39 4.50
CA GLN A 38 7.81 -9.49 4.05
C GLN A 38 9.07 -9.00 3.36
N MET A 39 9.04 -7.78 2.82
CA MET A 39 10.22 -7.17 2.22
C MET A 39 11.06 -6.38 3.24
N GLY A 40 10.64 -6.38 4.49
CA GLY A 40 11.34 -5.66 5.53
C GLY A 40 10.88 -4.23 5.73
N VAL A 41 9.75 -3.85 5.12
CA VAL A 41 9.19 -2.50 5.26
C VAL A 41 8.06 -2.55 6.27
N GLY A 42 8.13 -1.69 7.30
CA GLY A 42 7.11 -1.64 8.34
C GLY A 42 7.51 -2.39 9.59
N PRO A 43 6.58 -2.55 10.54
CA PRO A 43 6.90 -3.16 11.84
C PRO A 43 7.25 -4.64 11.72
N GLY A 44 8.31 -5.07 12.39
CA GLY A 44 8.72 -6.46 12.37
C GLY A 44 7.76 -7.40 13.06
N GLU A 45 6.98 -6.87 14.01
CA GLU A 45 6.03 -7.70 14.75
C GLU A 45 4.71 -7.88 14.03
N GLY A 46 4.51 -7.16 12.92
CA GLY A 46 3.27 -7.28 12.16
C GLY A 46 2.34 -6.11 12.38
N TYR A 47 1.48 -5.86 11.40
CA TYR A 47 0.55 -4.74 11.46
C TYR A 47 -0.62 -4.99 10.52
N ALA A 48 -1.80 -4.58 10.92
CA ALA A 48 -3.00 -4.62 10.08
C ALA A 48 -3.93 -3.50 10.51
N ILE A 49 -4.69 -2.98 9.56
CA ILE A 49 -5.69 -1.96 9.88
C ILE A 49 -7.04 -2.62 10.11
N SER A 50 -7.89 -1.94 10.90
CA SER A 50 -9.24 -2.41 11.15
C SER A 50 -10.29 -1.39 10.74
N GLY A 51 -9.89 -0.14 10.49
CA GLY A 51 -10.82 0.90 10.09
C GLY A 51 -10.08 2.18 9.76
N LYS A 52 -10.85 3.28 9.67
CA LYS A 52 -10.28 4.57 9.29
C LYS A 52 -9.43 5.21 10.38
N GLU A 53 -9.48 4.69 11.57
CA GLU A 53 -8.73 5.26 12.69
C GLU A 53 -7.25 4.89 12.68
N ASN A 54 -6.86 3.90 11.88
CA ASN A 54 -5.46 3.50 11.76
C ASN A 54 -4.71 4.46 10.85
N GLU A 55 -3.52 4.89 11.28
CA GLU A 55 -2.76 5.92 10.58
C GLU A 55 -1.44 5.37 10.03
N TRP A 56 -0.93 6.06 8.99
CA TRP A 56 0.32 5.65 8.35
C TRP A 56 1.50 5.64 9.31
N THR A 57 1.51 6.56 10.29
CA THR A 57 2.61 6.61 11.24
C THR A 57 2.69 5.36 12.10
N GLU A 58 1.60 4.62 12.23
CA GLU A 58 1.61 3.34 12.93
C GLU A 58 2.37 2.27 12.14
N PHE A 59 2.41 2.43 10.82
CA PHE A 59 3.08 1.46 9.95
C PHE A 59 4.51 1.89 9.62
N ILE A 60 4.71 3.15 9.27
CA ILE A 60 6.02 3.67 8.93
C ILE A 60 6.10 5.15 9.32
N ALA A 61 7.14 5.50 10.07
CA ALA A 61 7.26 6.85 10.62
C ALA A 61 7.98 7.83 9.69
N ASP A 62 8.77 7.32 8.74
CA ASP A 62 9.56 8.17 7.84
C ASP A 62 8.64 8.92 6.88
N PRO A 63 8.60 10.27 6.95
CA PRO A 63 7.67 11.02 6.09
C PRO A 63 8.00 10.96 4.61
N VAL A 64 9.23 10.66 4.25
CA VAL A 64 9.60 10.52 2.84
C VAL A 64 9.19 9.15 2.32
N LYS A 65 9.48 8.11 3.08
CA LYS A 65 9.16 6.75 2.64
C LYS A 65 7.66 6.48 2.63
N VAL A 66 6.91 7.16 3.48
CA VAL A 66 5.47 6.92 3.55
C VAL A 66 4.78 7.25 2.22
N GLU A 67 5.28 8.23 1.48
CA GLU A 67 4.67 8.56 0.19
C GLU A 67 4.81 7.41 -0.81
N ALA A 68 5.97 6.78 -0.85
CA ALA A 68 6.18 5.62 -1.71
C ALA A 68 5.31 4.45 -1.27
N VAL A 69 5.18 4.25 0.03
CA VAL A 69 4.35 3.18 0.58
C VAL A 69 2.88 3.40 0.22
N LYS A 70 2.40 4.64 0.35
CA LYS A 70 1.01 4.97 -0.03
C LYS A 70 0.74 4.62 -1.49
N ALA A 71 1.65 5.03 -2.38
CA ALA A 71 1.49 4.76 -3.80
C ALA A 71 1.49 3.26 -4.08
N TYR A 72 2.39 2.53 -3.46
CA TYR A 72 2.46 1.09 -3.64
C TYR A 72 1.18 0.41 -3.18
N VAL A 73 0.68 0.79 -2.00
CA VAL A 73 -0.53 0.16 -1.46
C VAL A 73 -1.72 0.38 -2.40
N ALA A 74 -1.87 1.61 -2.93
CA ALA A 74 -2.96 1.90 -3.84
C ALA A 74 -2.88 1.06 -5.11
N VAL A 75 -1.67 0.94 -5.69
CA VAL A 75 -1.48 0.12 -6.89
C VAL A 75 -1.78 -1.34 -6.59
N LYS A 76 -1.29 -1.83 -5.46
CA LYS A 76 -1.47 -3.23 -5.10
C LYS A 76 -2.93 -3.57 -4.85
N VAL A 77 -3.68 -2.67 -4.21
CA VAL A 77 -5.11 -2.87 -3.96
C VAL A 77 -5.85 -3.03 -5.28
N ARG A 78 -5.52 -2.22 -6.29
CA ARG A 78 -6.14 -2.37 -7.60
C ARG A 78 -5.79 -3.71 -8.24
N LEU A 79 -4.54 -4.14 -8.12
CA LEU A 79 -4.11 -5.42 -8.68
C LEU A 79 -4.75 -6.60 -7.99
N LEU A 80 -4.99 -6.47 -6.68
CA LEU A 80 -5.55 -7.57 -5.90
C LEU A 80 -7.04 -7.81 -6.19
N GLY A 81 -7.72 -6.81 -6.72
CA GLY A 81 -9.08 -7.05 -7.16
C GLY A 81 -10.04 -5.89 -7.08
N PHE A 82 -9.66 -4.75 -6.53
CA PHE A 82 -10.58 -3.62 -6.48
C PHE A 82 -10.43 -2.76 -7.74
N ASP A 83 -11.45 -2.83 -8.59
CA ASP A 83 -11.50 -2.03 -9.83
C ASP A 83 -10.23 -2.22 -10.66
N PRO A 84 -9.85 -3.47 -11.00
CA PRO A 84 -8.64 -3.68 -11.80
C PRO A 84 -8.84 -3.16 -13.22
N PRO A 85 -7.74 -2.80 -13.91
CA PRO A 85 -7.85 -2.32 -15.28
C PRO A 85 -8.51 -3.35 -16.20
N GLN A 86 -9.35 -2.87 -17.10
CA GLN A 86 -10.04 -3.74 -18.06
C GLN A 86 -9.11 -4.19 -19.19
N SER A 87 -8.22 -3.31 -19.62
CA SER A 87 -7.33 -3.58 -20.74
C SER A 87 -6.13 -4.39 -20.27
N SER A 88 -5.75 -5.42 -21.04
CA SER A 88 -4.59 -6.23 -20.70
C SER A 88 -3.30 -5.40 -20.76
N THR A 89 -3.23 -4.43 -21.67
CA THR A 89 -2.08 -3.54 -21.73
C THR A 89 -1.96 -2.69 -20.48
N THR A 90 -3.07 -2.13 -20.03
CA THR A 90 -3.07 -1.32 -18.81
C THR A 90 -2.77 -2.18 -17.59
N MET A 91 -3.30 -3.40 -17.55
CA MET A 91 -3.02 -4.32 -16.45
C MET A 91 -1.53 -4.66 -16.40
N GLU A 92 -0.93 -4.91 -17.55
CA GLU A 92 0.49 -5.21 -17.63
C GLU A 92 1.33 -4.03 -17.14
N ALA A 93 0.97 -2.82 -17.56
CA ALA A 93 1.67 -1.62 -17.10
C ALA A 93 1.56 -1.45 -15.59
N LEU A 94 0.38 -1.72 -15.03
CA LEU A 94 0.18 -1.60 -13.59
C LEU A 94 1.01 -2.64 -12.83
N LYS A 95 1.06 -3.86 -13.35
CA LYS A 95 1.88 -4.91 -12.74
C LYS A 95 3.36 -4.55 -12.78
N ASN A 96 3.82 -3.99 -13.89
CA ASN A 96 5.21 -3.57 -14.02
C ASN A 96 5.53 -2.44 -13.05
N THR A 97 4.60 -1.51 -12.88
CA THR A 97 4.77 -0.43 -11.91
C THR A 97 4.89 -0.98 -10.50
N ALA A 98 4.03 -1.92 -10.13
CA ALA A 98 4.08 -2.51 -8.81
C ALA A 98 5.41 -3.25 -8.58
N SER A 99 5.85 -3.99 -9.58
CA SER A 99 7.12 -4.72 -9.48
C SER A 99 8.30 -3.77 -9.31
N GLU A 100 8.30 -2.66 -10.04
CA GLU A 100 9.36 -1.68 -9.93
C GLU A 100 9.36 -1.04 -8.54
N MET A 101 8.18 -0.73 -8.02
CA MET A 101 8.07 -0.17 -6.68
C MET A 101 8.57 -1.15 -5.62
N GLU A 102 8.24 -2.43 -5.78
CA GLU A 102 8.71 -3.46 -4.86
C GLU A 102 10.22 -3.56 -4.88
N TRP A 103 10.80 -3.51 -6.07
CA TRP A 103 12.25 -3.57 -6.20
C TRP A 103 12.91 -2.38 -5.53
N ARG A 104 12.38 -1.19 -5.75
CA ARG A 104 12.96 0.02 -5.16
C ARG A 104 12.87 0.02 -3.64
N LEU A 105 11.73 -0.40 -3.11
CA LEU A 105 11.56 -0.46 -1.66
C LEU A 105 12.50 -1.50 -1.05
N ASN A 106 12.68 -2.62 -1.70
CA ASN A 106 13.55 -3.67 -1.23
C ASN A 106 15.01 -3.24 -1.27
N VAL A 107 15.43 -2.60 -2.36
CA VAL A 107 16.80 -2.10 -2.49
C VAL A 107 17.10 -1.06 -1.43
N GLU A 108 16.16 -0.16 -1.17
CA GLU A 108 16.36 0.87 -0.17
C GLU A 108 16.51 0.26 1.22
N HIS A 109 15.72 -0.77 1.52
CA HIS A 109 15.86 -1.48 2.77
C HIS A 109 17.23 -2.14 2.87
N ASP A 110 17.67 -2.81 1.80
CA ASP A 110 18.96 -3.47 1.78
C ASP A 110 20.10 -2.47 1.95
N ASN A 111 20.01 -1.33 1.29
CA ASN A 111 21.01 -0.29 1.41
C ASN A 111 21.09 0.25 2.83
N THR A 112 19.95 0.45 3.45
CA THR A 112 19.91 0.91 4.83
C THR A 112 20.57 -0.11 5.75
N TRP A 113 20.29 -1.37 5.48
CA TRP A 113 20.86 -2.45 6.29
C TRP A 113 22.36 -2.55 6.09
N ASP A 114 22.80 -2.46 4.83
CA ASP A 114 24.22 -2.57 4.49
C ASP A 114 25.04 -1.39 5.01
N GLY A 115 24.38 -0.29 5.23
CA GLY A 115 25.04 0.93 5.66
C GLY A 115 25.59 0.89 7.06
N GLN A 116 25.31 -0.16 7.80
CA GLN A 116 25.82 -0.22 9.18
C GLN A 116 27.25 -0.75 9.28
#